data_ea031593f786b913861ba8b60ac98e1a
#
_entry.id   ea031593f786b913861ba8b60ac98e1a
#
_cell.length_a   1.000
_cell.length_b   1.000
_cell.length_c   1.000
_cell.angle_alpha   90.00
_cell.angle_beta   90.00
_cell.angle_gamma   90.00
#
_symmetry.space_group_name_H-M   'P 1'
#
loop_
_entity.id
_entity.type
_entity.pdbx_description
1 polymer ?
#
loop_
_entity_poly.entity_id
_entity_poly.type
_entity_poly.pdbx_seq_one_letter_code
_entity_poly.pdbx_strand_id
1 'polypeptide(L)'
;MNSQNLTRARAYYYEFLAFAFFFYGDDDSRFNIFKNQASYLAQSPLSDENKGDFDLLGGIDFAEFKTEQNAVLFDLSYGNIPLNISFYDEGRDNGAQRLKVIEILKKSKYRRNFKICQESEDFVGFVLALISSFLKDSLNENAQIIKEQNYNSLELANELIIAVLNPFIDELCELLMAHKDAKIFKALANIMNEFMNVERVFLNIKAPPKKATSMAKTAMAMKPFKTKMPSAKSKIHWDEFSLL
;
A
#
# COMPACT_ATOMS: atom_id res chain seq x y z
N MET A 1 -7.00 28.50 -3.78
CA MET A 1 -6.86 27.51 -2.67
C MET A 1 -5.46 27.68 -2.07
N ASN A 2 -5.30 27.77 -0.74
CA ASN A 2 -3.97 27.96 -0.14
C ASN A 2 -3.15 26.68 -0.36
N SER A 3 -1.91 26.78 -0.83
CA SER A 3 -0.99 25.67 -1.09
C SER A 3 -0.85 24.74 0.15
N GLN A 4 -0.82 25.29 1.34
CA GLN A 4 -0.74 24.51 2.58
C GLN A 4 -2.00 23.66 2.83
N ASN A 5 -3.20 24.16 2.51
CA ASN A 5 -4.43 23.40 2.67
C ASN A 5 -4.48 22.20 1.70
N LEU A 6 -3.99 22.40 0.49
CA LEU A 6 -3.88 21.31 -0.48
C LEU A 6 -2.88 20.23 -0.02
N THR A 7 -1.70 20.63 0.47
CA THR A 7 -0.71 19.68 1.02
C THR A 7 -1.28 18.91 2.22
N ARG A 8 -2.06 19.58 3.10
CA ARG A 8 -2.73 18.94 4.23
C ARG A 8 -3.78 17.93 3.76
N ALA A 9 -4.59 18.27 2.76
CA ALA A 9 -5.57 17.35 2.18
C ALA A 9 -4.89 16.12 1.56
N ARG A 10 -3.83 16.31 0.79
CA ARG A 10 -3.03 15.21 0.22
C ARG A 10 -2.49 14.28 1.32
N ALA A 11 -1.87 14.83 2.37
CA ALA A 11 -1.36 14.05 3.49
C ALA A 11 -2.47 13.22 4.16
N TYR A 12 -3.66 13.79 4.30
CA TYR A 12 -4.81 13.14 4.91
C TYR A 12 -5.32 11.96 4.06
N TYR A 13 -5.41 12.12 2.74
CA TYR A 13 -5.78 11.04 1.81
C TYR A 13 -4.76 9.89 1.84
N TYR A 14 -3.47 10.19 1.82
CA TYR A 14 -2.43 9.16 1.89
C TYR A 14 -2.47 8.37 3.21
N GLU A 15 -2.72 9.03 4.34
CA GLU A 15 -2.88 8.38 5.64
C GLU A 15 -4.12 7.47 5.66
N PHE A 16 -5.25 7.97 5.18
CA PHE A 16 -6.49 7.21 5.05
C PHE A 16 -6.31 5.95 4.20
N LEU A 17 -5.72 6.09 3.02
CA LEU A 17 -5.49 4.98 2.11
C LEU A 17 -4.50 3.94 2.68
N ALA A 18 -3.47 4.40 3.39
CA ALA A 18 -2.46 3.52 3.98
C ALA A 18 -3.05 2.53 4.98
N PHE A 19 -4.08 2.96 5.74
CA PHE A 19 -4.69 2.16 6.79
C PHE A 19 -5.08 0.76 6.32
N ALA A 20 -5.78 0.67 5.19
CA ALA A 20 -6.40 -0.56 4.73
C ALA A 20 -5.42 -1.70 4.42
N PHE A 21 -4.15 -1.39 4.20
CA PHE A 21 -3.13 -2.36 3.80
C PHE A 21 -2.35 -2.94 4.99
N PHE A 22 -2.40 -2.32 6.17
CA PHE A 22 -1.73 -2.87 7.35
C PHE A 22 -2.59 -3.94 8.04
N PHE A 23 -1.93 -4.95 8.57
CA PHE A 23 -2.58 -5.95 9.43
C PHE A 23 -2.61 -5.46 10.88
N TYR A 24 -3.78 -5.43 11.51
CA TYR A 24 -3.96 -4.88 12.87
C TYR A 24 -4.31 -5.93 13.93
N GLY A 25 -4.39 -7.20 13.58
CA GLY A 25 -4.81 -8.25 14.51
C GLY A 25 -6.21 -7.97 15.08
N ASP A 26 -6.30 -7.83 16.40
CA ASP A 26 -7.56 -7.55 17.12
C ASP A 26 -7.66 -6.10 17.63
N ASP A 27 -6.71 -5.22 17.26
CA ASP A 27 -6.72 -3.81 17.65
C ASP A 27 -7.65 -3.01 16.72
N ASP A 28 -8.82 -2.64 17.23
CA ASP A 28 -9.83 -1.84 16.53
C ASP A 28 -9.65 -0.33 16.69
N SER A 29 -8.74 0.11 17.55
CA SER A 29 -8.57 1.53 17.88
C SER A 29 -8.25 2.37 16.64
N ARG A 30 -7.37 1.88 15.77
CA ARG A 30 -7.02 2.53 14.51
C ARG A 30 -8.13 2.44 13.46
N PHE A 31 -8.93 1.37 13.51
CA PHE A 31 -10.08 1.22 12.62
C PHE A 31 -11.14 2.31 12.86
N ASN A 32 -11.36 2.70 14.09
CA ASN A 32 -12.25 3.82 14.41
C ASN A 32 -11.72 5.14 13.82
N ILE A 33 -10.40 5.36 13.79
CA ILE A 33 -9.81 6.51 13.11
C ILE A 33 -10.10 6.45 11.60
N PHE A 34 -9.89 5.30 10.96
CA PHE A 34 -10.19 5.10 9.55
C PHE A 34 -11.66 5.38 9.20
N LYS A 35 -12.61 4.86 9.98
CA LYS A 35 -14.05 5.14 9.80
C LYS A 35 -14.38 6.63 9.91
N ASN A 36 -13.81 7.29 10.91
CA ASN A 36 -14.00 8.73 11.10
C ASN A 36 -13.41 9.52 9.91
N GLN A 37 -12.27 9.09 9.40
CA GLN A 37 -11.66 9.69 8.20
C GLN A 37 -12.55 9.48 6.97
N ALA A 38 -13.09 8.27 6.74
CA ALA A 38 -14.01 8.00 5.65
C ALA A 38 -15.26 8.88 5.74
N SER A 39 -15.89 8.96 6.92
CA SER A 39 -17.07 9.78 7.16
C SER A 39 -16.80 11.29 6.99
N TYR A 40 -15.60 11.74 7.30
CA TYR A 40 -15.17 13.11 7.07
C TYR A 40 -14.99 13.40 5.57
N LEU A 41 -14.31 12.51 4.85
CA LEU A 41 -14.07 12.63 3.41
C LEU A 41 -15.38 12.53 2.59
N ALA A 42 -16.38 11.78 3.07
CA ALA A 42 -17.71 11.71 2.47
C ALA A 42 -18.43 13.06 2.40
N GLN A 43 -18.05 14.04 3.25
CA GLN A 43 -18.64 15.38 3.23
C GLN A 43 -18.15 16.24 2.07
N SER A 44 -16.97 15.89 1.51
CA SER A 44 -16.37 16.58 0.35
C SER A 44 -15.61 15.54 -0.48
N PRO A 45 -16.32 14.63 -1.17
CA PRO A 45 -15.70 13.58 -1.96
C PRO A 45 -14.93 14.16 -3.13
N LEU A 46 -14.01 13.38 -3.72
CA LEU A 46 -13.23 13.78 -4.90
C LEU A 46 -14.13 13.98 -6.13
N SER A 47 -15.17 13.15 -6.25
CA SER A 47 -16.23 13.24 -7.24
C SER A 47 -17.55 12.79 -6.62
N ASP A 48 -18.67 13.14 -7.25
CA ASP A 48 -20.00 12.70 -6.80
C ASP A 48 -20.12 11.15 -6.80
N GLU A 49 -19.39 10.49 -7.72
CA GLU A 49 -19.37 9.04 -7.87
C GLU A 49 -18.72 8.34 -6.65
N ASN A 50 -17.69 8.96 -6.05
CA ASN A 50 -17.00 8.39 -4.90
C ASN A 50 -17.73 8.56 -3.55
N LYS A 51 -18.79 9.35 -3.50
CA LYS A 51 -19.53 9.55 -2.26
C LYS A 51 -20.04 8.24 -1.68
N GLY A 52 -20.62 7.39 -2.52
CA GLY A 52 -21.11 6.07 -2.10
C GLY A 52 -20.00 5.16 -1.58
N ASP A 53 -18.79 5.25 -2.13
CA ASP A 53 -17.62 4.50 -1.67
C ASP A 53 -17.20 4.94 -0.25
N PHE A 54 -17.13 6.25 0.01
CA PHE A 54 -16.83 6.77 1.35
C PHE A 54 -17.92 6.43 2.37
N ASP A 55 -19.20 6.53 1.99
CA ASP A 55 -20.34 6.18 2.86
C ASP A 55 -20.28 4.69 3.22
N LEU A 56 -19.94 3.81 2.27
CA LEU A 56 -19.74 2.39 2.53
C LEU A 56 -18.60 2.19 3.55
N LEU A 57 -17.43 2.78 3.34
CA LEU A 57 -16.27 2.64 4.24
C LEU A 57 -16.53 3.20 5.63
N GLY A 58 -17.32 4.27 5.76
CA GLY A 58 -17.75 4.82 7.04
C GLY A 58 -18.76 3.95 7.77
N GLY A 59 -19.52 3.10 7.05
CA GLY A 59 -20.59 2.26 7.58
C GLY A 59 -20.18 0.87 8.03
N ILE A 60 -19.07 0.32 7.56
CA ILE A 60 -18.63 -1.05 7.87
C ILE A 60 -18.21 -1.21 9.33
N ASP A 61 -18.28 -2.44 9.85
CA ASP A 61 -17.69 -2.77 11.14
C ASP A 61 -16.29 -3.42 11.01
N PHE A 62 -15.60 -3.56 12.15
CA PHE A 62 -14.25 -4.10 12.16
C PHE A 62 -14.18 -5.58 11.76
N ALA A 63 -15.18 -6.36 12.07
CA ALA A 63 -15.23 -7.77 11.73
C ALA A 63 -15.43 -7.98 10.23
N GLU A 64 -16.31 -7.20 9.61
CA GLU A 64 -16.49 -7.17 8.15
C GLU A 64 -15.19 -6.78 7.44
N PHE A 65 -14.54 -5.68 7.91
CA PHE A 65 -13.28 -5.23 7.36
C PHE A 65 -12.19 -6.31 7.43
N LYS A 66 -11.97 -6.91 8.62
CA LYS A 66 -10.98 -7.98 8.81
C LYS A 66 -11.25 -9.20 7.93
N THR A 67 -12.51 -9.60 7.83
CA THR A 67 -12.90 -10.76 7.04
C THR A 67 -12.55 -10.55 5.57
N GLU A 68 -12.91 -9.39 5.01
CA GLU A 68 -12.57 -9.08 3.63
C GLU A 68 -11.07 -8.83 3.43
N GLN A 69 -10.41 -8.13 4.36
CA GLN A 69 -8.97 -7.91 4.32
C GLN A 69 -8.21 -9.23 4.26
N ASN A 70 -8.58 -10.21 5.10
CA ASN A 70 -7.97 -11.52 5.05
C ASN A 70 -8.22 -12.22 3.72
N ALA A 71 -9.45 -12.22 3.22
CA ALA A 71 -9.80 -12.89 1.97
C ALA A 71 -9.11 -12.29 0.73
N VAL A 72 -8.88 -10.96 0.74
CA VAL A 72 -8.35 -10.24 -0.42
C VAL A 72 -6.82 -10.11 -0.37
N LEU A 73 -6.24 -9.89 0.83
CA LEU A 73 -4.83 -9.51 0.98
C LEU A 73 -3.98 -10.56 1.69
N PHE A 74 -4.54 -11.33 2.63
CA PHE A 74 -3.75 -12.15 3.57
C PHE A 74 -4.12 -13.63 3.58
N ASP A 75 -5.03 -14.08 2.70
CA ASP A 75 -5.39 -15.51 2.62
C ASP A 75 -4.18 -16.34 2.16
N LEU A 76 -4.07 -17.55 2.71
CA LEU A 76 -3.01 -18.49 2.36
C LEU A 76 -3.24 -19.22 1.03
N SER A 77 -4.30 -18.88 0.28
CA SER A 77 -4.73 -19.59 -0.95
C SER A 77 -3.96 -19.22 -2.21
N TYR A 78 -2.90 -18.44 -2.14
CA TYR A 78 -2.15 -17.92 -3.30
C TYR A 78 -2.96 -17.02 -4.26
N GLY A 79 -4.17 -16.63 -3.89
CA GLY A 79 -5.01 -15.70 -4.64
C GLY A 79 -4.85 -14.24 -4.22
N ASN A 80 -4.00 -13.99 -3.25
CA ASN A 80 -3.82 -12.68 -2.64
C ASN A 80 -3.27 -11.66 -3.64
N ILE A 81 -3.75 -10.43 -3.51
CA ILE A 81 -3.20 -9.31 -4.25
C ILE A 81 -1.82 -8.96 -3.65
N PRO A 82 -0.76 -8.92 -4.47
CA PRO A 82 0.57 -8.59 -3.99
C PRO A 82 0.63 -7.18 -3.40
N LEU A 83 1.18 -7.04 -2.20
CA LEU A 83 1.30 -5.76 -1.50
C LEU A 83 2.70 -5.15 -1.58
N ASN A 84 3.69 -5.88 -2.10
CA ASN A 84 5.03 -5.37 -2.37
C ASN A 84 5.12 -4.86 -3.82
N ILE A 85 5.51 -3.60 -3.98
CA ILE A 85 5.51 -2.91 -5.28
C ILE A 85 6.43 -3.58 -6.30
N SER A 86 7.55 -4.18 -5.85
CA SER A 86 8.46 -4.94 -6.70
C SER A 86 7.76 -6.08 -7.46
N PHE A 87 6.67 -6.61 -6.94
CA PHE A 87 5.91 -7.68 -7.58
C PHE A 87 5.31 -7.27 -8.93
N TYR A 88 4.94 -5.99 -9.06
CA TYR A 88 4.32 -5.43 -10.27
C TYR A 88 5.32 -5.25 -11.42
N ASP A 89 6.61 -5.12 -11.10
CA ASP A 89 7.68 -4.98 -12.08
C ASP A 89 8.41 -6.30 -12.37
N GLU A 90 8.69 -7.08 -11.32
CA GLU A 90 9.57 -8.24 -11.40
C GLU A 90 8.89 -9.57 -11.08
N GLY A 91 7.63 -9.57 -10.65
CA GLY A 91 6.88 -10.78 -10.22
C GLY A 91 7.45 -11.44 -8.96
N ARG A 92 8.23 -10.71 -8.17
CA ARG A 92 8.87 -11.19 -6.94
C ARG A 92 9.03 -10.08 -5.91
N ASP A 93 9.21 -10.46 -4.66
CA ASP A 93 9.54 -9.53 -3.57
C ASP A 93 11.01 -9.07 -3.64
N ASN A 94 11.29 -7.97 -2.94
CA ASN A 94 12.63 -7.44 -2.75
C ASN A 94 13.37 -7.04 -4.05
N GLY A 95 12.63 -6.51 -5.03
CA GLY A 95 13.18 -6.03 -6.30
C GLY A 95 13.65 -4.57 -6.29
N ALA A 96 13.78 -4.00 -7.50
CA ALA A 96 14.30 -2.65 -7.72
C ALA A 96 13.46 -1.55 -7.05
N GLN A 97 12.15 -1.73 -6.93
CA GLN A 97 11.30 -0.72 -6.29
C GLN A 97 11.62 -0.57 -4.81
N ARG A 98 11.91 -1.66 -4.10
CA ARG A 98 12.40 -1.61 -2.72
C ARG A 98 13.67 -0.78 -2.58
N LEU A 99 14.63 -0.96 -3.50
CA LEU A 99 15.88 -0.19 -3.47
C LEU A 99 15.63 1.30 -3.65
N LYS A 100 14.72 1.69 -4.55
CA LYS A 100 14.33 3.11 -4.71
C LYS A 100 13.78 3.71 -3.42
N VAL A 101 12.86 2.99 -2.74
CA VAL A 101 12.31 3.46 -1.46
C VAL A 101 13.42 3.60 -0.40
N ILE A 102 14.34 2.64 -0.32
CA ILE A 102 15.49 2.70 0.60
C ILE A 102 16.38 3.92 0.31
N GLU A 103 16.64 4.23 -0.98
CA GLU A 103 17.42 5.40 -1.36
C GLU A 103 16.76 6.70 -0.94
N ILE A 104 15.43 6.82 -1.11
CA ILE A 104 14.66 7.99 -0.65
C ILE A 104 14.68 8.07 0.88
N LEU A 105 14.49 6.96 1.58
CA LEU A 105 14.58 6.91 3.05
C LEU A 105 15.95 7.37 3.56
N LYS A 106 17.04 7.00 2.89
CA LYS A 106 18.41 7.43 3.28
C LYS A 106 18.59 8.94 3.23
N LYS A 107 17.89 9.62 2.32
CA LYS A 107 17.90 11.10 2.21
C LYS A 107 17.11 11.78 3.34
N SER A 108 16.33 11.06 4.14
CA SER A 108 15.39 11.59 5.14
C SER A 108 15.78 11.23 6.57
N LYS A 109 15.06 11.81 7.55
CA LYS A 109 15.14 11.41 8.96
C LYS A 109 14.45 10.08 9.27
N TYR A 110 13.58 9.60 8.37
CA TYR A 110 12.77 8.40 8.61
C TYR A 110 13.57 7.12 8.43
N ARG A 111 13.26 6.15 9.27
CA ARG A 111 13.78 4.78 9.17
C ARG A 111 12.64 3.82 9.47
N ARG A 112 12.62 2.67 8.81
CA ARG A 112 11.66 1.62 9.11
C ARG A 112 11.91 1.08 10.51
N ASN A 113 10.87 1.05 11.34
CA ASN A 113 10.93 0.40 12.64
C ASN A 113 10.53 -1.07 12.50
N PHE A 114 11.49 -1.96 12.45
CA PHE A 114 11.31 -3.41 12.29
C PHE A 114 10.47 -4.06 13.40
N LYS A 115 10.35 -3.43 14.56
CA LYS A 115 9.51 -3.93 15.66
C LYS A 115 8.01 -3.69 15.41
N ILE A 116 7.67 -2.68 14.60
CA ILE A 116 6.30 -2.26 14.32
C ILE A 116 5.87 -2.70 12.92
N CYS A 117 6.77 -2.54 11.93
CA CYS A 117 6.52 -2.88 10.54
C CYS A 117 7.54 -3.92 10.08
N GLN A 118 7.11 -5.17 9.97
CA GLN A 118 7.94 -6.29 9.50
C GLN A 118 7.97 -6.36 7.96
N GLU A 119 7.00 -5.72 7.29
CA GLU A 119 6.92 -5.65 5.84
C GLU A 119 8.12 -4.93 5.22
N SER A 120 8.39 -5.20 3.93
CA SER A 120 9.49 -4.56 3.21
C SER A 120 9.26 -3.05 2.99
N GLU A 121 10.31 -2.33 2.64
CA GLU A 121 10.22 -0.87 2.42
C GLU A 121 9.32 -0.50 1.24
N ASP A 122 9.12 -1.41 0.29
CA ASP A 122 8.21 -1.24 -0.85
C ASP A 122 6.82 -1.82 -0.63
N PHE A 123 6.46 -2.13 0.62
CA PHE A 123 5.10 -2.48 0.99
C PHE A 123 4.18 -1.26 0.77
N VAL A 124 3.07 -1.46 0.05
CA VAL A 124 2.18 -0.36 -0.36
C VAL A 124 1.70 0.50 0.80
N GLY A 125 1.28 -0.13 1.92
CA GLY A 125 0.85 0.59 3.12
C GLY A 125 1.96 1.46 3.71
N PHE A 126 3.20 0.95 3.73
CA PHE A 126 4.37 1.70 4.19
C PHE A 126 4.68 2.89 3.28
N VAL A 127 4.65 2.72 1.96
CA VAL A 127 4.90 3.80 0.99
C VAL A 127 3.86 4.90 1.11
N LEU A 128 2.56 4.57 1.21
CA LEU A 128 1.49 5.55 1.41
C LEU A 128 1.66 6.32 2.73
N ALA A 129 1.94 5.62 3.83
CA ALA A 129 2.18 6.23 5.14
C ALA A 129 3.43 7.14 5.13
N LEU A 130 4.48 6.75 4.41
CA LEU A 130 5.71 7.54 4.27
C LEU A 130 5.45 8.83 3.48
N ILE A 131 4.69 8.76 2.38
CA ILE A 131 4.28 9.95 1.61
C ILE A 131 3.48 10.90 2.51
N SER A 132 2.49 10.38 3.26
CA SER A 132 1.73 11.19 4.23
C SER A 132 2.66 11.89 5.24
N SER A 133 3.65 11.16 5.77
CA SER A 133 4.59 11.68 6.76
C SER A 133 5.47 12.80 6.17
N PHE A 134 5.97 12.63 4.95
CA PHE A 134 6.73 13.69 4.28
C PHE A 134 5.89 14.93 4.00
N LEU A 135 4.64 14.76 3.55
CA LEU A 135 3.73 15.89 3.32
C LEU A 135 3.40 16.63 4.63
N LYS A 136 3.21 15.92 5.75
CA LYS A 136 3.00 16.52 7.08
C LYS A 136 4.23 17.27 7.54
N ASP A 137 5.42 16.72 7.34
CA ASP A 137 6.68 17.40 7.68
C ASP A 137 6.83 18.71 6.90
N SER A 138 6.54 18.70 5.60
CA SER A 138 6.66 19.90 4.75
C SER A 138 5.76 21.07 5.21
N LEU A 139 4.67 20.75 5.93
CA LEU A 139 3.81 21.78 6.54
C LEU A 139 4.42 22.41 7.81
N ASN A 140 5.30 21.68 8.48
CA ASN A 140 5.95 22.09 9.72
C ASN A 140 7.37 22.64 9.50
N GLU A 141 7.89 22.53 8.28
CA GLU A 141 9.21 23.05 7.92
C GLU A 141 9.21 24.58 7.95
N ASN A 142 9.76 25.16 9.02
CA ASN A 142 10.10 26.58 9.05
C ASN A 142 11.38 26.80 8.23
N ALA A 143 11.52 27.98 7.61
CA ALA A 143 12.66 28.33 6.75
C ALA A 143 14.05 28.18 7.42
N GLN A 144 14.12 28.18 8.74
CA GLN A 144 15.34 27.92 9.53
C GLN A 144 15.65 26.42 9.64
N ILE A 145 14.64 25.58 9.81
CA ILE A 145 14.79 24.10 9.94
C ILE A 145 15.23 23.48 8.62
N ILE A 146 14.76 24.02 7.48
CA ILE A 146 15.18 23.57 6.14
C ILE A 146 16.68 23.72 5.91
N LYS A 147 17.32 24.73 6.52
CA LYS A 147 18.78 24.93 6.41
C LYS A 147 19.60 23.92 7.23
N GLU A 148 19.02 23.35 8.27
CA GLU A 148 19.65 22.32 9.10
C GLU A 148 19.36 20.91 8.59
N GLN A 149 18.23 20.71 7.88
CA GLN A 149 17.88 19.46 7.22
C GLN A 149 18.38 19.50 5.78
N ASN A 150 19.31 18.61 5.43
CA ASN A 150 19.87 18.49 4.08
C ASN A 150 18.88 17.90 3.04
N TYR A 151 17.55 17.99 3.27
CA TYR A 151 16.52 17.48 2.38
C TYR A 151 15.23 18.31 2.47
N ASN A 152 14.44 18.28 1.41
CA ASN A 152 13.11 18.88 1.31
C ASN A 152 12.05 17.78 1.36
N SER A 153 11.24 17.76 2.42
CA SER A 153 10.22 16.70 2.62
C SER A 153 9.19 16.67 1.49
N LEU A 154 8.80 17.81 0.95
CA LEU A 154 7.86 17.87 -0.19
C LEU A 154 8.46 17.24 -1.46
N GLU A 155 9.73 17.49 -1.73
CA GLU A 155 10.44 16.86 -2.87
C GLU A 155 10.52 15.35 -2.71
N LEU A 156 10.82 14.84 -1.50
CA LEU A 156 10.86 13.40 -1.23
C LEU A 156 9.48 12.75 -1.36
N ALA A 157 8.41 13.43 -0.92
CA ALA A 157 7.04 12.97 -1.14
C ALA A 157 6.74 12.83 -2.65
N ASN A 158 7.06 13.86 -3.43
CA ASN A 158 6.84 13.86 -4.86
C ASN A 158 7.72 12.81 -5.57
N GLU A 159 8.97 12.62 -5.14
CA GLU A 159 9.86 11.57 -5.67
C GLU A 159 9.25 10.17 -5.46
N LEU A 160 8.70 9.88 -4.26
CA LEU A 160 8.00 8.62 -3.99
C LEU A 160 6.75 8.44 -4.86
N ILE A 161 5.95 9.49 -5.02
CA ILE A 161 4.74 9.42 -5.84
C ILE A 161 5.10 9.15 -7.29
N ILE A 162 6.05 9.88 -7.85
CA ILE A 162 6.41 9.81 -9.28
C ILE A 162 7.16 8.50 -9.60
N ALA A 163 8.18 8.17 -8.81
CA ALA A 163 9.11 7.10 -9.14
C ALA A 163 8.69 5.71 -8.62
N VAL A 164 7.82 5.67 -7.59
CA VAL A 164 7.45 4.42 -6.92
C VAL A 164 5.95 4.15 -7.03
N LEU A 165 5.08 5.10 -6.61
CA LEU A 165 3.64 4.86 -6.54
C LEU A 165 2.97 4.88 -7.92
N ASN A 166 3.19 5.93 -8.71
CA ASN A 166 2.53 6.13 -10.01
C ASN A 166 2.73 4.96 -11.01
N PRO A 167 3.89 4.29 -11.07
CA PRO A 167 4.11 3.20 -12.03
C PRO A 167 3.27 1.94 -11.85
N PHE A 168 2.69 1.70 -10.67
CA PHE A 168 2.00 0.44 -10.38
C PHE A 168 0.56 0.61 -9.86
N ILE A 169 0.18 1.79 -9.38
CA ILE A 169 -1.04 1.99 -8.61
C ILE A 169 -2.31 1.63 -9.41
N ASP A 170 -2.34 1.91 -10.72
CA ASP A 170 -3.47 1.56 -11.56
C ASP A 170 -3.67 0.05 -11.65
N GLU A 171 -2.56 -0.71 -11.73
CA GLU A 171 -2.60 -2.17 -11.75
C GLU A 171 -3.07 -2.74 -10.41
N LEU A 172 -2.64 -2.16 -9.29
CA LEU A 172 -3.16 -2.53 -7.96
C LEU A 172 -4.67 -2.28 -7.87
N CYS A 173 -5.15 -1.11 -8.30
CA CYS A 173 -6.57 -0.78 -8.31
C CYS A 173 -7.36 -1.77 -9.20
N GLU A 174 -6.86 -2.09 -10.40
CA GLU A 174 -7.49 -3.09 -11.29
C GLU A 174 -7.60 -4.46 -10.63
N LEU A 175 -6.57 -4.92 -9.91
CA LEU A 175 -6.58 -6.20 -9.20
C LEU A 175 -7.59 -6.20 -8.05
N LEU A 176 -7.64 -5.13 -7.25
CA LEU A 176 -8.60 -4.96 -6.16
C LEU A 176 -10.05 -4.96 -6.70
N MET A 177 -10.31 -4.20 -7.78
CA MET A 177 -11.63 -4.15 -8.40
C MET A 177 -12.06 -5.49 -9.00
N ALA A 178 -11.12 -6.27 -9.54
CA ALA A 178 -11.40 -7.57 -10.15
C ALA A 178 -11.53 -8.71 -9.13
N HIS A 179 -11.13 -8.52 -7.87
CA HIS A 179 -11.17 -9.59 -6.88
C HIS A 179 -12.61 -9.95 -6.51
N LYS A 180 -12.94 -11.25 -6.56
CA LYS A 180 -14.31 -11.77 -6.39
C LYS A 180 -14.91 -11.46 -5.01
N ASP A 181 -14.09 -11.50 -3.97
CA ASP A 181 -14.50 -11.33 -2.57
C ASP A 181 -14.35 -9.86 -2.09
N ALA A 182 -13.89 -8.93 -2.97
CA ALA A 182 -13.72 -7.55 -2.62
C ALA A 182 -15.02 -6.76 -2.80
N LYS A 183 -15.46 -6.08 -1.75
CA LYS A 183 -16.51 -5.05 -1.72
C LYS A 183 -15.92 -3.75 -1.14
N ILE A 184 -15.35 -3.86 0.05
CA ILE A 184 -14.66 -2.78 0.77
C ILE A 184 -13.42 -2.33 -0.02
N PHE A 185 -12.62 -3.30 -0.49
CA PHE A 185 -11.43 -3.01 -1.28
C PHE A 185 -11.74 -2.52 -2.70
N LYS A 186 -12.92 -2.81 -3.26
CA LYS A 186 -13.39 -2.16 -4.49
C LYS A 186 -13.66 -0.68 -4.28
N ALA A 187 -14.39 -0.33 -3.21
CA ALA A 187 -14.65 1.06 -2.86
C ALA A 187 -13.34 1.82 -2.61
N LEU A 188 -12.41 1.20 -1.87
CA LEU A 188 -11.09 1.77 -1.62
C LEU A 188 -10.30 1.98 -2.92
N ALA A 189 -10.34 1.01 -3.86
CA ALA A 189 -9.67 1.10 -5.15
C ALA A 189 -10.25 2.21 -6.03
N ASN A 190 -11.57 2.41 -6.03
CA ASN A 190 -12.22 3.53 -6.73
C ASN A 190 -11.71 4.87 -6.19
N ILE A 191 -11.72 5.05 -4.86
CA ILE A 191 -11.23 6.27 -4.21
C ILE A 191 -9.74 6.49 -4.53
N MET A 192 -8.93 5.44 -4.45
CA MET A 192 -7.49 5.50 -4.70
C MET A 192 -7.18 5.87 -6.15
N ASN A 193 -7.92 5.29 -7.10
CA ASN A 193 -7.77 5.59 -8.52
C ASN A 193 -8.11 7.06 -8.82
N GLU A 194 -9.23 7.56 -8.28
CA GLU A 194 -9.65 8.94 -8.45
C GLU A 194 -8.66 9.92 -7.80
N PHE A 195 -8.21 9.60 -6.58
CA PHE A 195 -7.19 10.39 -5.90
C PHE A 195 -5.88 10.46 -6.70
N MET A 196 -5.43 9.34 -7.29
CA MET A 196 -4.24 9.34 -8.14
C MET A 196 -4.41 10.16 -9.40
N ASN A 197 -5.60 10.22 -9.98
CA ASN A 197 -5.88 11.11 -11.11
C ASN A 197 -5.72 12.58 -10.71
N VAL A 198 -6.22 12.96 -9.53
CA VAL A 198 -6.02 14.32 -8.98
C VAL A 198 -4.53 14.60 -8.72
N GLU A 199 -3.79 13.66 -8.13
CA GLU A 199 -2.34 13.77 -7.90
C GLU A 199 -1.56 13.95 -9.21
N ARG A 200 -1.91 13.20 -10.25
CA ARG A 200 -1.30 13.31 -11.57
C ARG A 200 -1.49 14.69 -12.19
N VAL A 201 -2.68 15.25 -12.10
CA VAL A 201 -2.96 16.62 -12.56
C VAL A 201 -2.16 17.62 -11.74
N PHE A 202 -2.14 17.47 -10.41
CA PHE A 202 -1.40 18.36 -9.52
C PHE A 202 0.11 18.36 -9.75
N LEU A 203 0.70 17.19 -9.96
CA LEU A 203 2.12 17.02 -10.21
C LEU A 203 2.52 17.17 -11.67
N ASN A 204 1.56 17.40 -12.57
CA ASN A 204 1.76 17.44 -14.01
C ASN A 204 2.50 16.19 -14.56
N ILE A 205 2.08 15.02 -14.10
CA ILE A 205 2.59 13.72 -14.55
C ILE A 205 1.49 12.92 -15.26
N LYS A 206 1.89 11.96 -16.07
CA LYS A 206 0.96 11.07 -16.79
C LYS A 206 0.87 9.71 -16.12
N ALA A 207 -0.28 9.05 -16.27
CA ALA A 207 -0.37 7.63 -16.01
C ALA A 207 0.64 6.87 -16.90
N PRO A 208 1.28 5.82 -16.38
CA PRO A 208 2.18 5.00 -17.18
C PRO A 208 1.39 4.29 -18.30
N PRO A 209 2.03 3.97 -19.42
CA PRO A 209 1.39 3.15 -20.44
C PRO A 209 1.05 1.77 -19.86
N LYS A 210 -0.13 1.24 -20.22
CA LYS A 210 -0.51 -0.12 -19.80
C LYS A 210 0.51 -1.12 -20.31
N LYS A 211 1.03 -1.94 -19.38
CA LYS A 211 1.95 -3.03 -19.72
C LYS A 211 1.21 -4.10 -20.53
N ALA A 212 1.81 -4.60 -21.60
CA ALA A 212 1.23 -5.68 -22.41
C ALA A 212 1.03 -6.98 -21.60
N THR A 213 1.90 -7.21 -20.62
CA THR A 213 1.84 -8.35 -19.70
C THR A 213 1.98 -7.83 -18.26
N SER A 214 1.01 -8.19 -17.42
CA SER A 214 1.07 -7.93 -15.98
C SER A 214 1.93 -8.99 -15.31
N MET A 215 3.04 -8.56 -14.69
CA MET A 215 3.89 -9.46 -13.92
C MET A 215 3.17 -9.97 -12.68
N ALA A 216 2.39 -9.10 -12.00
CA ALA A 216 1.59 -9.49 -10.85
C ALA A 216 0.52 -10.52 -11.21
N LYS A 217 -0.26 -10.31 -12.28
CA LYS A 217 -1.25 -11.29 -12.75
C LYS A 217 -0.60 -12.62 -13.15
N THR A 218 0.56 -12.56 -13.80
CA THR A 218 1.31 -13.76 -14.19
C THR A 218 1.79 -14.54 -12.96
N ALA A 219 2.34 -13.84 -11.97
CA ALA A 219 2.80 -14.46 -10.73
C ALA A 219 1.63 -15.05 -9.92
N MET A 220 0.51 -14.35 -9.80
CA MET A 220 -0.72 -14.85 -9.15
C MET A 220 -1.32 -16.09 -9.87
N ALA A 221 -1.18 -16.15 -11.19
CA ALA A 221 -1.66 -17.28 -11.97
C ALA A 221 -0.72 -18.51 -11.92
N MET A 222 0.53 -18.33 -11.52
CA MET A 222 1.48 -19.43 -11.33
C MET A 222 1.01 -20.28 -10.15
N LYS A 223 0.43 -21.43 -10.45
CA LYS A 223 0.13 -22.45 -9.43
C LYS A 223 1.43 -22.80 -8.73
N PRO A 224 1.43 -22.92 -7.37
CA PRO A 224 2.61 -23.36 -6.66
C PRO A 224 3.11 -24.63 -7.32
N PHE A 225 4.41 -24.71 -7.59
CA PHE A 225 5.01 -25.91 -8.14
C PHE A 225 4.55 -27.07 -7.27
N LYS A 226 3.81 -28.01 -7.85
CA LYS A 226 3.63 -29.32 -7.24
C LYS A 226 5.02 -29.96 -7.27
N THR A 227 5.83 -29.68 -6.29
CA THR A 227 7.00 -30.48 -6.00
C THR A 227 6.46 -31.85 -5.71
N LYS A 228 6.53 -32.75 -6.71
CA LYS A 228 6.48 -34.17 -6.41
C LYS A 228 7.62 -34.37 -5.41
N MET A 229 7.29 -34.52 -4.14
CA MET A 229 8.29 -35.00 -3.19
C MET A 229 8.94 -36.21 -3.83
N PRO A 230 10.28 -36.27 -3.87
CA PRO A 230 10.96 -37.42 -4.38
C PRO A 230 10.37 -38.62 -3.64
N SER A 231 9.87 -39.61 -4.37
CA SER A 231 9.32 -40.83 -3.79
C SER A 231 10.42 -41.76 -3.23
N ALA A 232 11.63 -41.22 -3.07
CA ALA A 232 12.71 -41.91 -2.38
C ALA A 232 12.29 -42.11 -0.93
N LYS A 233 11.96 -43.35 -0.57
CA LYS A 233 11.81 -43.75 0.83
C LYS A 233 13.11 -43.34 1.54
N SER A 234 12.98 -42.45 2.52
CA SER A 234 14.09 -42.07 3.39
C SER A 234 14.65 -43.39 4.01
N LYS A 235 15.94 -43.62 3.83
CA LYS A 235 16.65 -44.72 4.52
C LYS A 235 17.05 -44.34 5.95
N ILE A 236 16.53 -43.20 6.44
CA ILE A 236 16.78 -42.78 7.83
C ILE A 236 15.87 -43.60 8.71
N HIS A 237 16.45 -44.54 9.45
CA HIS A 237 15.79 -45.23 10.55
C HIS A 237 15.66 -44.26 11.73
N TRP A 238 14.49 -43.71 11.94
CA TRP A 238 14.20 -42.76 13.02
C TRP A 238 14.36 -43.38 14.41
N ASP A 239 14.34 -44.71 14.47
CA ASP A 239 14.52 -45.49 15.72
C ASP A 239 15.97 -45.41 16.27
N GLU A 240 16.95 -44.99 15.48
CA GLU A 240 18.34 -44.83 15.92
C GLU A 240 18.58 -43.53 16.68
N PHE A 241 17.64 -42.58 16.65
CA PHE A 241 17.75 -41.29 17.37
C PHE A 241 17.11 -41.34 18.78
N SER A 242 16.45 -42.43 19.15
CA SER A 242 15.84 -42.59 20.47
C SER A 242 16.80 -43.21 21.51
N LEU A 243 18.07 -43.41 21.18
CA LEU A 243 19.11 -44.00 22.03
C LEU A 243 20.27 -43.03 22.39
N LEU A 244 20.11 -41.74 22.15
CA LEU A 244 20.96 -40.66 22.62
C LEU A 244 20.16 -39.76 23.58
#